data_2e4b3ce307631a7a27b250b9d2858933
#
_entry.id   2e4b3ce307631a7a27b250b9d2858933
#
_cell.length_a   1.000
_cell.length_b   1.000
_cell.length_c   1.000
_cell.angle_alpha   90.00
_cell.angle_beta   90.00
_cell.angle_gamma   90.00
#
_symmetry.space_group_name_H-M   'P 1'
#
loop_
_entity.id
_entity.type
_entity.pdbx_description
1 polymer ?
#
loop_
_entity_poly.entity_id
_entity_poly.type
_entity_poly.pdbx_seq_one_letter_code
_entity_poly.pdbx_strand_id
1 'polypeptide(L)'
;MDLRYPAEADTYRAKICEFLTANLPEGWKGIGALPKAEANAFGEQWRKVLFENNLLALNWPKEYGGAGLTPLESVVLAEEFERAGVPTGAPNDGFGIGMLGNTMLRWGTEEQKKHYLPRILAGDDKWCQGYSEPNAGSDLGNLGCRAVLDGEQWIVNGQKIWTSAGHLADHIFLLTRTDPDAAKHSGISFMLVPMKQPGVEVRPIKMMSGDSEFNEVFFSDARVPKENVLGGVNNGWAVAMTLLGNERGAGAAVSAIAFRTELDRLTDLARERGANTDPHIRQGLAKAHTKVEIMRYAGMQALTSFLAGKAPGAGASIGKLFWSEYHKEVTELGVSILGPDAMVPSGQSPRSAFRGDGVGAPNDSASWTGVFMNARAGTIYAGTSQVQRNIVGEQILGLPKEPRADSGPWKNIPK
;
A
#
# COMPACT_ATOMS: atom_id res chain seq x y z
N MET A 1 1.04 27.31 -7.39
CA MET A 1 0.73 26.37 -6.29
C MET A 1 0.35 27.23 -5.09
N ASP A 2 -0.88 27.10 -4.59
CA ASP A 2 -1.28 27.68 -3.31
C ASP A 2 -0.91 26.68 -2.21
N LEU A 3 -0.32 27.17 -1.13
CA LEU A 3 0.06 26.34 0.03
C LEU A 3 -1.03 26.29 1.10
N ARG A 4 -2.15 26.95 0.86
CA ARG A 4 -3.31 26.97 1.75
C ARG A 4 -4.44 26.16 1.13
N TYR A 5 -5.16 25.46 1.95
CA TYR A 5 -6.40 24.84 1.53
C TYR A 5 -7.51 25.89 1.37
N PRO A 6 -8.49 25.64 0.50
CA PRO A 6 -9.68 26.49 0.42
C PRO A 6 -10.52 26.36 1.72
N ALA A 7 -11.38 27.35 2.00
CA ALA A 7 -12.16 27.44 3.24
C ALA A 7 -13.06 26.20 3.50
N GLU A 8 -13.51 25.53 2.44
CA GLU A 8 -14.30 24.31 2.53
C GLU A 8 -13.51 23.18 3.23
N ALA A 9 -12.20 23.13 3.01
CA ALA A 9 -11.33 22.15 3.68
C ALA A 9 -11.27 22.38 5.19
N ASP A 10 -11.21 23.63 5.64
CA ASP A 10 -11.20 23.97 7.07
C ASP A 10 -12.53 23.61 7.73
N THR A 11 -13.64 23.83 7.05
CA THR A 11 -14.98 23.43 7.52
C THR A 11 -15.08 21.92 7.66
N TYR A 12 -14.59 21.16 6.68
CA TYR A 12 -14.58 19.70 6.73
C TYR A 12 -13.62 19.18 7.81
N ARG A 13 -12.44 19.80 7.97
CA ARG A 13 -11.47 19.49 9.02
C ARG A 13 -12.09 19.59 10.42
N ALA A 14 -12.86 20.67 10.68
CA ALA A 14 -13.55 20.84 11.96
C ALA A 14 -14.48 19.65 12.26
N LYS A 15 -15.27 19.21 11.27
CA LYS A 15 -16.14 18.02 11.41
C LYS A 15 -15.37 16.75 11.74
N ILE A 16 -14.21 16.54 11.10
CA ILE A 16 -13.38 15.36 11.38
C ILE A 16 -12.77 15.45 12.78
N CYS A 17 -12.31 16.62 13.22
CA CYS A 17 -11.82 16.82 14.58
C CYS A 17 -12.91 16.55 15.63
N GLU A 18 -14.14 17.01 15.40
CA GLU A 18 -15.30 16.69 16.25
C GLU A 18 -15.57 15.20 16.30
N PHE A 19 -15.59 14.52 15.14
CA PHE A 19 -15.76 13.07 15.04
C PHE A 19 -14.68 12.32 15.85
N LEU A 20 -13.40 12.69 15.67
CA LEU A 20 -12.29 12.10 16.40
C LEU A 20 -12.43 12.31 17.91
N THR A 21 -12.77 13.52 18.34
CA THR A 21 -12.95 13.85 19.76
C THR A 21 -14.10 13.04 20.39
N ALA A 22 -15.19 12.81 19.65
CA ALA A 22 -16.35 12.08 20.15
C ALA A 22 -16.14 10.55 20.21
N ASN A 23 -15.23 9.99 19.39
CA ASN A 23 -15.08 8.54 19.23
C ASN A 23 -13.75 7.98 19.74
N LEU A 24 -12.78 8.83 20.08
CA LEU A 24 -11.50 8.38 20.65
C LEU A 24 -11.58 8.31 22.17
N PRO A 25 -10.84 7.37 22.80
CA PRO A 25 -10.72 7.31 24.25
C PRO A 25 -10.14 8.59 24.85
N GLU A 26 -10.57 8.94 26.06
CA GLU A 26 -9.98 10.04 26.81
C GLU A 26 -8.47 9.84 27.00
N GLY A 27 -7.67 10.90 26.77
CA GLY A 27 -6.21 10.83 26.85
C GLY A 27 -5.53 10.09 25.70
N TRP A 28 -6.21 9.93 24.58
CA TRP A 28 -5.65 9.30 23.38
C TRP A 28 -4.32 9.91 22.95
N LYS A 29 -3.30 9.06 22.74
CA LYS A 29 -1.94 9.47 22.33
C LYS A 29 -1.52 8.88 20.98
N GLY A 30 -2.43 8.26 20.27
CA GLY A 30 -2.16 7.52 19.04
C GLY A 30 -2.06 6.01 19.28
N ILE A 31 -2.34 5.24 18.22
CA ILE A 31 -2.34 3.77 18.28
C ILE A 31 -0.98 3.20 18.65
N GLY A 32 0.10 3.92 18.34
CA GLY A 32 1.47 3.52 18.68
C GLY A 32 1.74 3.45 20.18
N ALA A 33 0.99 4.21 21.00
CA ALA A 33 1.13 4.20 22.45
C ALA A 33 0.53 2.95 23.11
N LEU A 34 -0.32 2.19 22.41
CA LEU A 34 -0.98 1.02 22.97
C LEU A 34 -0.10 -0.24 22.85
N PRO A 35 -0.13 -1.15 23.83
CA PRO A 35 0.42 -2.51 23.67
C PRO A 35 -0.21 -3.23 22.47
N LYS A 36 0.51 -4.16 21.84
CA LYS A 36 0.08 -4.83 20.60
C LYS A 36 -1.34 -5.44 20.68
N ALA A 37 -1.66 -6.11 21.78
CA ALA A 37 -2.98 -6.73 21.97
C ALA A 37 -4.11 -5.69 22.04
N GLU A 38 -3.91 -4.62 22.81
CA GLU A 38 -4.88 -3.52 22.96
C GLU A 38 -5.09 -2.76 21.65
N ALA A 39 -4.02 -2.55 20.89
CA ALA A 39 -4.13 -1.88 19.62
C ALA A 39 -4.82 -2.73 18.54
N ASN A 40 -4.68 -4.05 18.58
CA ASN A 40 -5.45 -4.93 17.70
C ASN A 40 -6.93 -4.85 18.04
N ALA A 41 -7.29 -4.94 19.32
CA ALA A 41 -8.67 -4.78 19.78
C ALA A 41 -9.25 -3.40 19.44
N PHE A 42 -8.47 -2.33 19.66
CA PHE A 42 -8.85 -0.98 19.24
C PHE A 42 -9.07 -0.91 17.73
N GLY A 43 -8.16 -1.45 16.92
CA GLY A 43 -8.25 -1.45 15.46
C GLY A 43 -9.54 -2.13 14.94
N GLU A 44 -9.92 -3.26 15.54
CA GLU A 44 -11.17 -3.96 15.20
C GLU A 44 -12.42 -3.14 15.57
N GLN A 45 -12.41 -2.53 16.77
CA GLN A 45 -13.51 -1.68 17.20
C GLN A 45 -13.58 -0.39 16.37
N TRP A 46 -12.43 0.23 16.11
CA TRP A 46 -12.33 1.45 15.31
C TRP A 46 -12.81 1.22 13.86
N ARG A 47 -12.49 0.08 13.27
CA ARG A 47 -13.02 -0.27 11.94
C ARG A 47 -14.56 -0.29 11.92
N LYS A 48 -15.21 -0.79 12.98
CA LYS A 48 -16.68 -0.76 13.08
C LYS A 48 -17.20 0.67 13.15
N VAL A 49 -16.57 1.52 13.97
CA VAL A 49 -16.91 2.96 14.03
C VAL A 49 -16.80 3.61 12.66
N LEU A 50 -15.72 3.33 11.91
CA LEU A 50 -15.55 3.85 10.55
C LEU A 50 -16.63 3.34 9.58
N PHE A 51 -16.98 2.06 9.66
CA PHE A 51 -18.02 1.46 8.84
C PHE A 51 -19.40 2.10 9.10
N GLU A 52 -19.79 2.22 10.37
CA GLU A 52 -21.07 2.82 10.80
C GLU A 52 -21.20 4.30 10.39
N ASN A 53 -20.07 5.00 10.25
CA ASN A 53 -20.00 6.41 9.82
C ASN A 53 -19.67 6.59 8.34
N ASN A 54 -19.64 5.52 7.53
CA ASN A 54 -19.30 5.53 6.10
C ASN A 54 -17.90 6.11 5.81
N LEU A 55 -16.93 5.91 6.71
CA LEU A 55 -15.58 6.45 6.60
C LEU A 55 -14.52 5.42 6.16
N LEU A 56 -14.94 4.25 5.66
CA LEU A 56 -14.02 3.25 5.09
C LEU A 56 -13.76 3.46 3.60
N ALA A 57 -14.81 3.58 2.78
CA ALA A 57 -14.71 3.73 1.34
C ALA A 57 -15.00 5.18 0.93
N LEU A 58 -14.03 6.07 1.17
CA LEU A 58 -14.21 7.51 1.08
C LEU A 58 -14.67 7.99 -0.31
N ASN A 59 -14.09 7.42 -1.36
CA ASN A 59 -14.30 7.84 -2.76
C ASN A 59 -15.30 6.97 -3.52
N TRP A 60 -15.84 5.90 -2.92
CA TRP A 60 -16.83 5.09 -3.60
C TRP A 60 -18.16 5.84 -3.72
N PRO A 61 -18.92 5.58 -4.80
CA PRO A 61 -20.28 6.09 -4.90
C PRO A 61 -21.15 5.63 -3.74
N LYS A 62 -22.10 6.48 -3.32
CA LYS A 62 -23.01 6.17 -2.19
C LYS A 62 -23.85 4.93 -2.43
N GLU A 63 -24.21 4.65 -3.69
CA GLU A 63 -24.98 3.46 -4.08
C GLU A 63 -24.27 2.13 -3.77
N TYR A 64 -22.92 2.16 -3.64
CA TYR A 64 -22.10 1.01 -3.23
C TYR A 64 -21.59 1.13 -1.78
N GLY A 65 -22.21 2.00 -0.96
CA GLY A 65 -21.88 2.15 0.46
C GLY A 65 -20.68 3.07 0.74
N GLY A 66 -20.21 3.82 -0.25
CA GLY A 66 -19.15 4.79 -0.07
C GLY A 66 -19.63 6.13 0.48
N ALA A 67 -18.70 6.93 0.99
CA ALA A 67 -18.97 8.29 1.46
C ALA A 67 -19.23 9.29 0.31
N GLY A 68 -18.72 8.99 -0.89
CA GLY A 68 -18.78 9.89 -2.05
C GLY A 68 -18.03 11.20 -1.81
N LEU A 69 -16.94 11.16 -1.01
CA LEU A 69 -16.14 12.34 -0.71
C LEU A 69 -15.42 12.86 -1.93
N THR A 70 -15.26 14.17 -1.98
CA THR A 70 -14.36 14.81 -2.91
C THR A 70 -12.89 14.43 -2.61
N PRO A 71 -11.99 14.56 -3.59
CA PRO A 71 -10.56 14.35 -3.36
C PRO A 71 -9.99 15.20 -2.24
N LEU A 72 -10.45 16.45 -2.12
CA LEU A 72 -10.02 17.36 -1.06
C LEU A 72 -10.45 16.89 0.33
N GLU A 73 -11.70 16.50 0.48
CA GLU A 73 -12.23 15.95 1.74
C GLU A 73 -11.51 14.67 2.14
N SER A 74 -11.23 13.78 1.19
CA SER A 74 -10.48 12.55 1.41
C SER A 74 -9.05 12.80 1.92
N VAL A 75 -8.37 13.80 1.37
CA VAL A 75 -7.03 14.20 1.82
C VAL A 75 -7.10 14.80 3.22
N VAL A 76 -8.06 15.71 3.49
CA VAL A 76 -8.23 16.34 4.80
C VAL A 76 -8.52 15.29 5.89
N LEU A 77 -9.41 14.33 5.61
CA LEU A 77 -9.69 13.22 6.54
C LEU A 77 -8.43 12.40 6.82
N ALA A 78 -7.72 11.99 5.78
CA ALA A 78 -6.52 11.20 5.93
C ALA A 78 -5.40 11.96 6.69
N GLU A 79 -5.30 13.28 6.51
CA GLU A 79 -4.39 14.12 7.30
C GLU A 79 -4.75 14.11 8.79
N GLU A 80 -6.03 14.28 9.14
CA GLU A 80 -6.45 14.32 10.54
C GLU A 80 -6.32 12.93 11.20
N PHE A 81 -6.60 11.86 10.47
CA PHE A 81 -6.40 10.50 10.95
C PHE A 81 -4.92 10.19 11.21
N GLU A 82 -4.04 10.61 10.31
CA GLU A 82 -2.60 10.47 10.48
C GLU A 82 -2.10 11.26 11.70
N ARG A 83 -2.56 12.52 11.87
CA ARG A 83 -2.21 13.35 13.04
C ARG A 83 -2.73 12.77 14.34
N ALA A 84 -3.94 12.24 14.34
CA ALA A 84 -4.53 11.56 15.49
C ALA A 84 -3.90 10.17 15.76
N GLY A 85 -3.13 9.64 14.83
CA GLY A 85 -2.55 8.31 14.94
C GLY A 85 -3.61 7.21 14.99
N VAL A 86 -4.66 7.31 14.17
CA VAL A 86 -5.70 6.30 14.05
C VAL A 86 -5.62 5.60 12.70
N PRO A 87 -5.90 4.28 12.63
CA PRO A 87 -5.90 3.58 11.35
C PRO A 87 -7.08 3.97 10.47
N THR A 88 -6.89 3.89 9.15
CA THR A 88 -7.95 4.13 8.14
C THR A 88 -8.79 2.89 7.84
N GLY A 89 -8.53 1.78 8.50
CA GLY A 89 -9.20 0.49 8.34
C GLY A 89 -8.37 -0.67 8.90
N ALA A 90 -8.78 -1.89 8.59
CA ALA A 90 -8.06 -3.13 8.92
C ALA A 90 -6.90 -3.40 7.93
N PRO A 91 -5.96 -4.31 8.22
CA PRO A 91 -4.82 -4.60 7.34
C PRO A 91 -5.19 -4.96 5.90
N ASN A 92 -6.28 -5.73 5.70
CA ASN A 92 -6.74 -6.14 4.38
C ASN A 92 -7.63 -5.09 3.67
N ASP A 93 -8.11 -4.05 4.36
CA ASP A 93 -8.97 -3.02 3.75
C ASP A 93 -8.23 -2.22 2.66
N GLY A 94 -6.92 -2.04 2.79
CA GLY A 94 -6.11 -1.45 1.73
C GLY A 94 -6.21 -2.23 0.42
N PHE A 95 -6.21 -3.55 0.48
CA PHE A 95 -6.37 -4.43 -0.69
C PHE A 95 -7.82 -4.50 -1.16
N GLY A 96 -8.76 -4.70 -0.23
CA GLY A 96 -10.19 -4.83 -0.56
C GLY A 96 -10.80 -3.49 -1.00
N ILE A 97 -10.74 -2.48 -0.17
CA ILE A 97 -11.39 -1.19 -0.40
C ILE A 97 -10.55 -0.31 -1.32
N GLY A 98 -9.27 -0.10 -0.97
CA GLY A 98 -8.39 0.85 -1.67
C GLY A 98 -8.02 0.40 -3.08
N MET A 99 -7.68 -0.87 -3.26
CA MET A 99 -7.18 -1.40 -4.53
C MET A 99 -8.28 -2.08 -5.35
N LEU A 100 -8.80 -3.22 -4.88
CA LEU A 100 -9.77 -4.01 -5.63
C LEU A 100 -11.09 -3.28 -5.84
N GLY A 101 -11.66 -2.67 -4.82
CA GLY A 101 -12.96 -2.03 -4.91
C GLY A 101 -12.99 -0.88 -5.90
N ASN A 102 -11.99 0.02 -5.87
CA ASN A 102 -11.86 1.08 -6.87
C ASN A 102 -11.66 0.51 -8.30
N THR A 103 -10.97 -0.62 -8.43
CA THR A 103 -10.78 -1.29 -9.71
C THR A 103 -12.06 -1.95 -10.18
N MET A 104 -12.81 -2.57 -9.27
CA MET A 104 -14.09 -3.21 -9.55
C MET A 104 -15.17 -2.21 -9.94
N LEU A 105 -15.20 -1.02 -9.34
CA LEU A 105 -16.10 0.07 -9.75
C LEU A 105 -15.91 0.43 -11.23
N ARG A 106 -14.68 0.33 -11.76
CA ARG A 106 -14.36 0.63 -13.16
C ARG A 106 -14.55 -0.56 -14.11
N TRP A 107 -14.17 -1.76 -13.70
CA TRP A 107 -14.03 -2.93 -14.57
C TRP A 107 -15.04 -4.05 -14.29
N GLY A 108 -15.71 -4.03 -13.12
CA GLY A 108 -16.65 -5.06 -12.71
C GLY A 108 -17.98 -4.97 -13.43
N THR A 109 -18.62 -6.13 -13.61
CA THR A 109 -20.05 -6.20 -13.99
C THR A 109 -20.90 -5.74 -12.80
N GLU A 110 -22.15 -5.40 -13.05
CA GLU A 110 -23.06 -5.00 -11.98
C GLU A 110 -23.30 -6.13 -10.96
N GLU A 111 -23.29 -7.39 -11.43
CA GLU A 111 -23.39 -8.57 -10.57
C GLU A 111 -22.17 -8.68 -9.66
N GLN A 112 -20.95 -8.51 -10.20
CA GLN A 112 -19.72 -8.53 -9.42
C GLN A 112 -19.70 -7.39 -8.38
N LYS A 113 -20.06 -6.18 -8.77
CA LYS A 113 -20.12 -5.02 -7.86
C LYS A 113 -21.12 -5.27 -6.71
N LYS A 114 -22.35 -5.71 -7.03
CA LYS A 114 -23.39 -5.99 -6.04
C LYS A 114 -23.03 -7.14 -5.11
N HIS A 115 -22.26 -8.11 -5.59
CA HIS A 115 -21.84 -9.26 -4.79
C HIS A 115 -20.67 -8.90 -3.85
N TYR A 116 -19.60 -8.30 -4.39
CA TYR A 116 -18.35 -8.16 -3.64
C TYR A 116 -18.24 -6.86 -2.84
N LEU A 117 -18.69 -5.71 -3.38
CA LEU A 117 -18.45 -4.42 -2.72
C LEU A 117 -19.08 -4.31 -1.32
N PRO A 118 -20.35 -4.73 -1.09
CA PRO A 118 -20.92 -4.70 0.25
C PRO A 118 -20.19 -5.62 1.25
N ARG A 119 -19.74 -6.80 0.80
CA ARG A 119 -19.05 -7.78 1.63
C ARG A 119 -17.65 -7.31 2.02
N ILE A 120 -16.96 -6.61 1.11
CA ILE A 120 -15.67 -5.96 1.39
C ILE A 120 -15.86 -4.89 2.47
N LEU A 121 -16.88 -4.04 2.35
CA LEU A 121 -17.14 -2.98 3.34
C LEU A 121 -17.55 -3.54 4.70
N ALA A 122 -18.40 -4.57 4.73
CA ALA A 122 -18.80 -5.25 5.96
C ALA A 122 -17.60 -5.95 6.65
N GLY A 123 -16.55 -6.29 5.89
CA GLY A 123 -15.40 -7.04 6.39
C GLY A 123 -15.61 -8.56 6.36
N ASP A 124 -16.68 -9.01 5.67
CA ASP A 124 -16.99 -10.43 5.46
C ASP A 124 -15.96 -11.09 4.52
N ASP A 125 -15.49 -10.31 3.52
CA ASP A 125 -14.49 -10.74 2.56
C ASP A 125 -13.21 -9.93 2.72
N LYS A 126 -12.15 -10.57 3.23
CA LYS A 126 -10.80 -10.01 3.32
C LYS A 126 -10.01 -10.40 2.09
N TRP A 127 -9.38 -9.42 1.46
CA TRP A 127 -8.67 -9.60 0.19
C TRP A 127 -7.16 -9.44 0.33
N CYS A 128 -6.40 -10.16 -0.49
CA CYS A 128 -4.98 -9.96 -0.69
C CYS A 128 -4.62 -9.96 -2.19
N GLN A 129 -3.38 -9.59 -2.50
CA GLN A 129 -2.87 -9.45 -3.86
C GLN A 129 -1.97 -10.62 -4.26
N GLY A 130 -2.25 -11.25 -5.41
CA GLY A 130 -1.45 -12.32 -6.00
C GLY A 130 -0.84 -11.91 -7.34
N TYR A 131 0.22 -11.10 -7.32
CA TYR A 131 0.88 -10.61 -8.54
C TYR A 131 2.22 -11.28 -8.78
N SER A 132 3.21 -10.98 -7.93
CA SER A 132 4.59 -11.45 -8.10
C SER A 132 4.72 -12.96 -8.01
N GLU A 133 5.63 -13.52 -8.80
CA GLU A 133 6.07 -14.91 -8.76
C GLU A 133 7.58 -14.96 -8.49
N PRO A 134 8.15 -16.11 -8.08
CA PRO A 134 9.59 -16.23 -7.85
C PRO A 134 10.43 -15.71 -9.02
N ASN A 135 9.98 -15.92 -10.25
CA ASN A 135 10.67 -15.51 -11.49
C ASN A 135 10.04 -14.29 -12.18
N ALA A 136 8.99 -13.68 -11.63
CA ALA A 136 8.26 -12.56 -12.24
C ALA A 136 7.89 -11.50 -11.20
N GLY A 137 8.86 -10.72 -10.76
CA GLY A 137 8.69 -9.55 -9.88
C GLY A 137 8.70 -8.25 -10.67
N SER A 138 9.90 -7.71 -10.97
CA SER A 138 10.04 -6.51 -11.81
C SER A 138 9.52 -6.73 -13.23
N ASP A 139 9.70 -7.92 -13.76
CA ASP A 139 9.12 -8.36 -15.04
C ASP A 139 7.79 -9.08 -14.83
N LEU A 140 6.83 -8.40 -14.20
CA LEU A 140 5.51 -8.95 -13.87
C LEU A 140 4.78 -9.49 -15.10
N GLY A 141 4.94 -8.87 -16.27
CA GLY A 141 4.34 -9.35 -17.50
C GLY A 141 4.77 -10.77 -17.90
N ASN A 142 5.87 -11.30 -17.35
CA ASN A 142 6.36 -12.65 -17.61
C ASN A 142 5.79 -13.72 -16.66
N LEU A 143 4.76 -13.40 -15.87
CA LEU A 143 4.10 -14.33 -14.96
C LEU A 143 3.67 -15.63 -15.67
N GLY A 144 3.81 -16.76 -14.95
CA GLY A 144 3.55 -18.11 -15.46
C GLY A 144 2.46 -18.89 -14.73
N CYS A 145 1.89 -18.36 -13.63
CA CYS A 145 0.73 -18.95 -12.96
C CYS A 145 -0.42 -19.04 -13.98
N ARG A 146 -0.73 -20.25 -14.41
CA ARG A 146 -1.68 -20.50 -15.51
C ARG A 146 -3.10 -20.70 -15.01
N ALA A 147 -4.07 -20.34 -15.85
CA ALA A 147 -5.46 -20.72 -15.67
C ALA A 147 -6.01 -21.26 -16.99
N VAL A 148 -6.65 -22.42 -16.93
CA VAL A 148 -7.26 -23.10 -18.08
C VAL A 148 -8.74 -23.27 -17.80
N LEU A 149 -9.59 -22.89 -18.74
CA LEU A 149 -11.04 -23.05 -18.60
C LEU A 149 -11.42 -24.53 -18.84
N ASP A 150 -12.12 -25.10 -17.85
CA ASP A 150 -12.69 -26.45 -17.91
C ASP A 150 -14.18 -26.36 -17.53
N GLY A 151 -15.04 -26.43 -18.52
CA GLY A 151 -16.48 -26.21 -18.35
C GLY A 151 -16.79 -24.81 -17.83
N GLU A 152 -17.41 -24.73 -16.66
CA GLU A 152 -17.79 -23.48 -16.00
C GLU A 152 -16.78 -23.03 -14.92
N GLN A 153 -15.58 -23.61 -14.91
CA GLN A 153 -14.55 -23.30 -13.93
C GLN A 153 -13.19 -23.11 -14.58
N TRP A 154 -12.41 -22.15 -14.07
CA TRP A 154 -10.98 -22.05 -14.36
C TRP A 154 -10.21 -22.95 -13.40
N ILE A 155 -9.26 -23.70 -13.92
CA ILE A 155 -8.31 -24.52 -13.15
C ILE A 155 -6.99 -23.75 -13.09
N VAL A 156 -6.62 -23.33 -11.87
CA VAL A 156 -5.44 -22.48 -11.62
C VAL A 156 -4.30 -23.33 -11.06
N ASN A 157 -3.12 -23.18 -11.67
CA ASN A 157 -1.89 -23.83 -11.26
C ASN A 157 -0.71 -22.87 -11.29
N GLY A 158 0.07 -22.82 -10.19
CA GLY A 158 1.24 -21.98 -10.09
C GLY A 158 1.56 -21.54 -8.67
N GLN A 159 2.41 -20.52 -8.55
CA GLN A 159 2.84 -19.99 -7.25
C GLN A 159 2.86 -18.46 -7.32
N LYS A 160 2.46 -17.83 -6.22
CA LYS A 160 2.67 -16.41 -5.97
C LYS A 160 3.54 -16.23 -4.74
N ILE A 161 4.26 -15.10 -4.69
CA ILE A 161 5.16 -14.76 -3.59
C ILE A 161 4.99 -13.29 -3.20
N TRP A 162 5.39 -12.96 -2.00
CA TRP A 162 5.26 -11.60 -1.42
C TRP A 162 3.81 -11.15 -1.25
N THR A 163 2.89 -12.11 -1.07
CA THR A 163 1.48 -11.82 -0.82
C THR A 163 1.30 -11.28 0.60
N SER A 164 1.12 -9.96 0.73
CA SER A 164 0.92 -9.31 2.02
C SER A 164 -0.40 -9.75 2.64
N ALA A 165 -0.38 -10.05 3.95
CA ALA A 165 -1.54 -10.46 4.74
C ALA A 165 -2.34 -11.63 4.12
N GLY A 166 -1.72 -12.48 3.29
CA GLY A 166 -2.37 -13.61 2.63
C GLY A 166 -2.93 -14.64 3.61
N HIS A 167 -2.27 -14.83 4.75
CA HIS A 167 -2.72 -15.73 5.82
C HIS A 167 -3.98 -15.24 6.56
N LEU A 168 -4.38 -13.97 6.36
CA LEU A 168 -5.58 -13.37 6.93
C LEU A 168 -6.72 -13.24 5.90
N ALA A 169 -6.44 -13.55 4.63
CA ALA A 169 -7.36 -13.29 3.53
C ALA A 169 -8.34 -14.45 3.26
N ASP A 170 -9.54 -14.10 2.84
CA ASP A 170 -10.55 -15.04 2.36
C ASP A 170 -10.49 -15.19 0.83
N HIS A 171 -10.03 -14.12 0.15
CA HIS A 171 -9.95 -14.04 -1.30
C HIS A 171 -8.63 -13.40 -1.75
N ILE A 172 -8.19 -13.76 -2.96
CA ILE A 172 -7.04 -13.16 -3.61
C ILE A 172 -7.42 -12.65 -5.00
N PHE A 173 -7.07 -11.41 -5.31
CA PHE A 173 -7.11 -10.97 -6.70
C PHE A 173 -5.79 -11.33 -7.39
N LEU A 174 -5.90 -12.15 -8.41
CA LEU A 174 -4.81 -12.93 -8.97
C LEU A 174 -4.58 -12.61 -10.44
N LEU A 175 -3.34 -12.37 -10.84
CA LEU A 175 -2.96 -12.33 -12.23
C LEU A 175 -2.55 -13.74 -12.70
N THR A 176 -3.17 -14.22 -13.78
CA THR A 176 -2.91 -15.54 -14.35
C THR A 176 -2.64 -15.46 -15.82
N ARG A 177 -1.85 -16.42 -16.33
CA ARG A 177 -1.65 -16.64 -17.78
C ARG A 177 -2.80 -17.48 -18.30
N THR A 178 -3.68 -16.88 -19.11
CA THR A 178 -4.81 -17.55 -19.76
C THR A 178 -4.56 -17.85 -21.23
N ASP A 179 -3.66 -17.11 -21.88
CA ASP A 179 -3.24 -17.34 -23.26
C ASP A 179 -1.71 -17.24 -23.39
N PRO A 180 -1.00 -18.39 -23.49
CA PRO A 180 0.45 -18.41 -23.67
C PRO A 180 0.91 -18.09 -25.11
N ASP A 181 0.00 -18.13 -26.09
CA ASP A 181 0.29 -17.83 -27.49
C ASP A 181 0.18 -16.34 -27.81
N ALA A 182 -0.50 -15.57 -26.98
CA ALA A 182 -0.58 -14.13 -27.10
C ALA A 182 0.74 -13.44 -26.69
N ALA A 183 0.89 -12.18 -27.10
CA ALA A 183 1.98 -11.33 -26.63
C ALA A 183 1.98 -11.18 -25.09
N LYS A 184 3.14 -10.93 -24.51
CA LYS A 184 3.44 -10.95 -23.08
C LYS A 184 2.33 -10.37 -22.18
N HIS A 185 1.80 -9.21 -22.51
CA HIS A 185 0.78 -8.53 -21.71
C HIS A 185 -0.66 -8.87 -22.12
N SER A 186 -0.84 -9.44 -23.32
CA SER A 186 -2.17 -9.67 -23.91
C SER A 186 -2.79 -11.02 -23.55
N GLY A 187 -2.04 -11.92 -22.89
CA GLY A 187 -2.52 -13.25 -22.48
C GLY A 187 -2.72 -13.37 -20.96
N ILE A 188 -2.93 -12.26 -20.26
CA ILE A 188 -3.09 -12.21 -18.81
C ILE A 188 -4.55 -11.91 -18.47
N SER A 189 -5.12 -12.65 -17.51
CA SER A 189 -6.44 -12.37 -16.91
C SER A 189 -6.31 -12.00 -15.43
N PHE A 190 -7.27 -11.21 -14.98
CA PHE A 190 -7.40 -10.80 -13.57
C PHE A 190 -8.54 -11.59 -12.94
N MET A 191 -8.24 -12.46 -11.98
CA MET A 191 -9.19 -13.39 -11.38
C MET A 191 -9.47 -13.07 -9.92
N LEU A 192 -10.73 -13.28 -9.50
CA LEU A 192 -11.21 -13.17 -8.13
C LEU A 192 -11.29 -14.58 -7.56
N VAL A 193 -10.31 -14.98 -6.74
CA VAL A 193 -10.11 -16.38 -6.33
C VAL A 193 -10.41 -16.55 -4.84
N PRO A 194 -11.36 -17.43 -4.46
CA PRO A 194 -11.53 -17.86 -3.07
C PRO A 194 -10.28 -18.62 -2.60
N MET A 195 -9.77 -18.30 -1.41
CA MET A 195 -8.56 -18.93 -0.87
C MET A 195 -8.87 -20.17 -0.02
N LYS A 196 -10.05 -20.23 0.61
CA LYS A 196 -10.46 -21.35 1.45
C LYS A 196 -11.06 -22.49 0.61
N GLN A 197 -10.21 -23.20 -0.12
CA GLN A 197 -10.60 -24.32 -0.98
C GLN A 197 -9.47 -25.34 -1.12
N PRO A 198 -9.75 -26.60 -1.55
CA PRO A 198 -8.72 -27.54 -1.94
C PRO A 198 -7.83 -26.96 -3.06
N GLY A 199 -6.53 -27.23 -2.98
CA GLY A 199 -5.56 -26.77 -3.98
C GLY A 199 -5.04 -25.34 -3.77
N VAL A 200 -5.41 -24.67 -2.70
CA VAL A 200 -4.78 -23.39 -2.28
C VAL A 200 -4.05 -23.60 -0.96
N GLU A 201 -2.76 -23.34 -0.96
CA GLU A 201 -1.91 -23.40 0.23
C GLU A 201 -1.20 -22.06 0.44
N VAL A 202 -1.26 -21.54 1.67
CA VAL A 202 -0.61 -20.26 2.07
C VAL A 202 0.51 -20.58 3.06
N ARG A 203 1.73 -20.14 2.75
CA ARG A 203 2.92 -20.33 3.59
C ARG A 203 3.50 -18.98 3.98
N PRO A 204 3.46 -18.60 5.28
CA PRO A 204 4.07 -17.37 5.74
C PRO A 204 5.60 -17.37 5.54
N ILE A 205 6.13 -16.23 5.08
CA ILE A 205 7.57 -16.00 4.91
C ILE A 205 8.09 -15.28 6.15
N LYS A 206 9.05 -15.88 6.85
CA LYS A 206 9.71 -15.22 7.97
C LYS A 206 10.70 -14.18 7.46
N MET A 207 10.44 -12.92 7.79
CA MET A 207 11.29 -11.79 7.44
C MET A 207 12.47 -11.64 8.42
N MET A 208 13.47 -10.84 8.07
CA MET A 208 14.60 -10.57 8.96
C MET A 208 14.23 -9.78 10.23
N SER A 209 13.06 -9.10 10.25
CA SER A 209 12.48 -8.49 11.45
C SER A 209 11.90 -9.53 12.43
N GLY A 210 11.75 -10.78 12.00
CA GLY A 210 11.10 -11.85 12.76
C GLY A 210 9.60 -12.00 12.50
N ASP A 211 8.96 -11.01 11.88
CA ASP A 211 7.55 -11.03 11.50
C ASP A 211 7.31 -11.89 10.25
N SER A 212 6.05 -12.22 9.97
CA SER A 212 5.63 -13.01 8.79
C SER A 212 4.43 -12.35 8.12
N GLU A 213 4.60 -11.13 7.63
CA GLU A 213 3.55 -10.38 6.94
C GLU A 213 3.32 -10.88 5.51
N PHE A 214 4.40 -11.31 4.84
CA PHE A 214 4.33 -11.82 3.48
C PHE A 214 4.16 -13.32 3.44
N ASN A 215 3.57 -13.80 2.34
CA ASN A 215 3.29 -15.21 2.13
C ASN A 215 3.68 -15.66 0.72
N GLU A 216 4.03 -16.94 0.59
CA GLU A 216 3.89 -17.70 -0.64
C GLU A 216 2.48 -18.26 -0.72
N VAL A 217 1.92 -18.29 -1.92
CA VAL A 217 0.61 -18.91 -2.17
C VAL A 217 0.75 -19.88 -3.34
N PHE A 218 0.47 -21.14 -3.07
CA PHE A 218 0.54 -22.22 -4.07
C PHE A 218 -0.86 -22.58 -4.55
N PHE A 219 -0.99 -22.79 -5.85
CA PHE A 219 -2.20 -23.21 -6.52
C PHE A 219 -1.94 -24.54 -7.23
N SER A 220 -2.70 -25.58 -6.85
CA SER A 220 -2.65 -26.94 -7.40
C SER A 220 -4.07 -27.36 -7.74
N ASP A 221 -4.46 -27.17 -9.00
CA ASP A 221 -5.81 -27.37 -9.51
C ASP A 221 -6.90 -26.59 -8.73
N ALA A 222 -6.55 -25.39 -8.26
CA ALA A 222 -7.50 -24.51 -7.58
C ALA A 222 -8.60 -24.08 -8.55
N ARG A 223 -9.85 -24.07 -8.09
CA ARG A 223 -11.03 -23.86 -8.93
C ARG A 223 -11.57 -22.45 -8.75
N VAL A 224 -11.84 -21.79 -9.87
CA VAL A 224 -12.37 -20.43 -9.88
C VAL A 224 -13.59 -20.39 -10.80
N PRO A 225 -14.75 -19.90 -10.35
CA PRO A 225 -15.93 -19.74 -11.20
C PRO A 225 -15.59 -18.94 -12.47
N LYS A 226 -16.20 -19.31 -13.59
CA LYS A 226 -15.95 -18.71 -14.91
C LYS A 226 -16.21 -17.20 -14.90
N GLU A 227 -17.21 -16.77 -14.18
CA GLU A 227 -17.62 -15.37 -14.03
C GLU A 227 -16.69 -14.53 -13.16
N ASN A 228 -15.78 -15.17 -12.41
CA ASN A 228 -14.83 -14.48 -11.52
C ASN A 228 -13.60 -13.92 -12.25
N VAL A 229 -13.76 -13.47 -13.47
CA VAL A 229 -12.76 -12.74 -14.25
C VAL A 229 -13.16 -11.27 -14.31
N LEU A 230 -12.33 -10.40 -13.75
CA LEU A 230 -12.58 -8.96 -13.74
C LEU A 230 -12.08 -8.32 -15.04
N GLY A 231 -12.93 -7.55 -15.70
CA GLY A 231 -12.58 -6.80 -16.91
C GLY A 231 -12.43 -7.67 -18.19
N GLY A 232 -12.79 -8.97 -18.11
CA GLY A 232 -12.76 -9.90 -19.25
C GLY A 232 -11.46 -10.69 -19.40
N VAL A 233 -11.57 -11.83 -20.07
CA VAL A 233 -10.45 -12.74 -20.33
C VAL A 233 -9.38 -12.07 -21.18
N ASN A 234 -8.12 -12.28 -20.84
CA ASN A 234 -6.94 -11.70 -21.52
C ASN A 234 -6.80 -10.17 -21.44
N ASN A 235 -7.63 -9.51 -20.63
CA ASN A 235 -7.55 -8.06 -20.39
C ASN A 235 -6.98 -7.70 -19.00
N GLY A 236 -6.47 -8.70 -18.27
CA GLY A 236 -6.02 -8.54 -16.90
C GLY A 236 -4.86 -7.56 -16.72
N TRP A 237 -4.04 -7.34 -17.75
CA TRP A 237 -2.97 -6.34 -17.69
C TRP A 237 -3.51 -4.90 -17.58
N ALA A 238 -4.54 -4.56 -18.37
CA ALA A 238 -5.18 -3.24 -18.30
C ALA A 238 -5.85 -3.01 -16.93
N VAL A 239 -6.51 -4.06 -16.40
CA VAL A 239 -7.10 -4.04 -15.04
C VAL A 239 -6.01 -3.82 -13.98
N ALA A 240 -4.89 -4.56 -14.07
CA ALA A 240 -3.76 -4.42 -13.14
C ALA A 240 -3.13 -3.02 -13.19
N MET A 241 -2.98 -2.43 -14.37
CA MET A 241 -2.46 -1.06 -14.50
C MET A 241 -3.41 -0.02 -13.88
N THR A 242 -4.72 -0.23 -13.97
CA THR A 242 -5.71 0.61 -13.29
C THR A 242 -5.56 0.50 -11.77
N LEU A 243 -5.46 -0.71 -11.24
CA LEU A 243 -5.27 -0.97 -9.82
C LEU A 243 -3.99 -0.30 -9.27
N LEU A 244 -2.87 -0.49 -9.95
CA LEU A 244 -1.59 0.12 -9.58
C LEU A 244 -1.59 1.66 -9.72
N GLY A 245 -2.45 2.21 -10.59
CA GLY A 245 -2.68 3.65 -10.70
C GLY A 245 -3.42 4.23 -9.51
N ASN A 246 -4.41 3.52 -8.99
CA ASN A 246 -5.19 3.92 -7.82
C ASN A 246 -4.34 4.00 -6.55
N GLU A 247 -3.35 3.12 -6.42
CA GLU A 247 -2.42 3.06 -5.29
C GLU A 247 -1.58 4.34 -5.12
N ARG A 248 -1.38 5.11 -6.19
CA ARG A 248 -0.42 6.23 -6.26
C ARG A 248 -1.05 7.64 -6.17
N GLY A 249 -2.37 7.77 -6.01
CA GLY A 249 -3.10 9.04 -6.10
C GLY A 249 -3.02 9.92 -4.84
N ALA A 250 -4.11 9.99 -4.08
CA ALA A 250 -4.27 10.88 -2.92
C ALA A 250 -3.26 10.59 -1.77
N GLY A 251 -2.72 9.36 -1.69
CA GLY A 251 -1.75 8.98 -0.68
C GLY A 251 -0.44 9.79 -0.68
N ALA A 252 -0.08 10.43 -1.82
CA ALA A 252 1.13 11.24 -1.90
C ALA A 252 1.07 12.51 -1.02
N ALA A 253 -0.11 13.12 -0.89
CA ALA A 253 -0.29 14.31 -0.05
C ALA A 253 -0.18 13.97 1.44
N VAL A 254 -0.69 12.79 1.85
CA VAL A 254 -0.74 12.34 3.25
C VAL A 254 0.60 11.74 3.70
N SER A 255 1.33 11.10 2.81
CA SER A 255 2.59 10.40 3.17
C SER A 255 3.63 11.34 3.80
N ALA A 256 3.64 12.62 3.41
CA ALA A 256 4.54 13.61 4.00
C ALA A 256 4.28 13.84 5.49
N ILE A 257 3.03 13.67 5.97
CA ILE A 257 2.67 13.82 7.39
C ILE A 257 3.27 12.66 8.18
N ALA A 258 3.11 11.42 7.70
CA ALA A 258 3.68 10.25 8.35
C ALA A 258 5.22 10.34 8.47
N PHE A 259 5.90 10.77 7.39
CA PHE A 259 7.34 10.98 7.42
C PHE A 259 7.76 12.17 8.31
N ARG A 260 6.90 13.17 8.47
CA ARG A 260 7.13 14.25 9.43
C ARG A 260 7.06 13.73 10.86
N THR A 261 6.05 12.95 11.19
CA THR A 261 5.90 12.31 12.51
C THR A 261 7.11 11.42 12.82
N GLU A 262 7.56 10.62 11.86
CA GLU A 262 8.76 9.79 12.00
C GLU A 262 10.01 10.63 12.26
N LEU A 263 10.20 11.74 11.52
CA LEU A 263 11.33 12.64 11.68
C LEU A 263 11.30 13.36 13.05
N ASP A 264 10.13 13.76 13.53
CA ASP A 264 9.97 14.38 14.85
C ASP A 264 10.37 13.38 15.94
N ARG A 265 9.90 12.11 15.87
CA ARG A 265 10.34 11.03 16.76
C ARG A 265 11.85 10.78 16.70
N LEU A 266 12.45 10.78 15.51
CA LEU A 266 13.90 10.63 15.35
C LEU A 266 14.67 11.79 15.98
N THR A 267 14.14 13.00 15.86
CA THR A 267 14.73 14.19 16.48
C THR A 267 14.67 14.10 18.00
N ASP A 268 13.58 13.59 18.55
CA ASP A 268 13.44 13.36 19.98
C ASP A 268 14.37 12.25 20.47
N LEU A 269 14.49 11.13 19.73
CA LEU A 269 15.49 10.10 20.01
C LEU A 269 16.91 10.67 20.07
N ALA A 270 17.28 11.55 19.12
CA ALA A 270 18.59 12.17 19.11
C ALA A 270 18.82 13.07 20.34
N ARG A 271 17.79 13.77 20.82
CA ARG A 271 17.84 14.57 22.06
C ARG A 271 17.95 13.70 23.31
N GLU A 272 17.13 12.67 23.41
CA GLU A 272 17.12 11.72 24.54
C GLU A 272 18.47 11.02 24.70
N ARG A 273 19.16 10.73 23.62
CA ARG A 273 20.49 10.09 23.58
C ARG A 273 21.66 11.09 23.66
N GLY A 274 21.41 12.39 23.66
CA GLY A 274 22.44 13.43 23.61
C GLY A 274 23.20 13.49 22.28
N ALA A 275 22.76 12.75 21.26
CA ALA A 275 23.37 12.66 19.93
C ALA A 275 23.12 13.92 19.08
N ASN A 276 22.18 14.77 19.48
CA ASN A 276 21.88 16.03 18.80
C ASN A 276 23.02 17.07 18.82
N THR A 277 24.08 16.82 19.58
CA THR A 277 25.31 17.63 19.58
C THR A 277 26.34 17.17 18.56
N ASP A 278 26.26 15.92 18.07
CA ASP A 278 27.13 15.39 17.02
C ASP A 278 26.87 16.09 15.69
N PRO A 279 27.89 16.65 15.03
CA PRO A 279 27.74 17.35 13.74
C PRO A 279 27.17 16.48 12.64
N HIS A 280 27.52 15.19 12.56
CA HIS A 280 27.05 14.26 11.54
C HIS A 280 25.56 13.97 11.73
N ILE A 281 25.13 13.71 12.96
CA ILE A 281 23.71 13.49 13.29
C ILE A 281 22.91 14.76 12.97
N ARG A 282 23.40 15.94 13.35
CA ARG A 282 22.73 17.23 13.06
C ARG A 282 22.56 17.44 11.56
N GLN A 283 23.58 17.18 10.75
CA GLN A 283 23.50 17.29 9.28
C GLN A 283 22.54 16.25 8.69
N GLY A 284 22.55 15.03 9.23
CA GLY A 284 21.59 13.98 8.85
C GLY A 284 20.14 14.41 9.09
N LEU A 285 19.82 14.94 10.29
CA LEU A 285 18.51 15.45 10.64
C LEU A 285 18.10 16.65 9.75
N ALA A 286 19.00 17.59 9.47
CA ALA A 286 18.74 18.73 8.60
C ALA A 286 18.43 18.27 7.17
N LYS A 287 19.19 17.30 6.64
CA LYS A 287 18.93 16.68 5.32
C LYS A 287 17.56 15.96 5.30
N ALA A 288 17.25 15.23 6.36
CA ALA A 288 15.96 14.55 6.49
C ALA A 288 14.79 15.55 6.50
N HIS A 289 14.92 16.64 7.27
CA HIS A 289 13.93 17.73 7.30
C HIS A 289 13.70 18.32 5.89
N THR A 290 14.77 18.64 5.17
CA THR A 290 14.69 19.16 3.80
C THR A 290 13.92 18.20 2.89
N LYS A 291 14.18 16.88 2.99
CA LYS A 291 13.51 15.88 2.17
C LYS A 291 12.02 15.74 2.51
N VAL A 292 11.64 15.82 3.79
CA VAL A 292 10.22 15.80 4.21
C VAL A 292 9.49 17.03 3.68
N GLU A 293 10.10 18.21 3.73
CA GLU A 293 9.50 19.43 3.16
C GLU A 293 9.34 19.34 1.63
N ILE A 294 10.30 18.75 0.93
CA ILE A 294 10.17 18.47 -0.51
C ILE A 294 8.99 17.52 -0.78
N MET A 295 8.82 16.46 0.01
CA MET A 295 7.67 15.54 -0.13
C MET A 295 6.36 16.26 0.14
N ARG A 296 6.30 17.15 1.13
CA ARG A 296 5.11 17.97 1.44
C ARG A 296 4.72 18.85 0.25
N TYR A 297 5.67 19.57 -0.33
CA TYR A 297 5.39 20.42 -1.50
C TYR A 297 5.03 19.61 -2.74
N ALA A 298 5.68 18.48 -2.98
CA ALA A 298 5.33 17.58 -4.08
C ALA A 298 3.91 17.01 -3.90
N GLY A 299 3.51 16.66 -2.69
CA GLY A 299 2.16 16.23 -2.35
C GLY A 299 1.11 17.30 -2.63
N MET A 300 1.38 18.56 -2.23
CA MET A 300 0.50 19.70 -2.52
C MET A 300 0.37 19.97 -4.03
N GLN A 301 1.46 19.83 -4.78
CA GLN A 301 1.44 19.96 -6.24
C GLN A 301 0.60 18.86 -6.89
N ALA A 302 0.74 17.61 -6.42
CA ALA A 302 -0.07 16.50 -6.90
C ALA A 302 -1.55 16.72 -6.61
N LEU A 303 -1.90 17.15 -5.40
CA LEU A 303 -3.27 17.50 -5.02
C LEU A 303 -3.84 18.63 -5.89
N THR A 304 -3.09 19.71 -6.10
CA THR A 304 -3.49 20.81 -6.96
C THR A 304 -3.78 20.34 -8.39
N SER A 305 -2.94 19.47 -8.93
CA SER A 305 -3.12 18.88 -10.26
C SER A 305 -4.38 18.02 -10.33
N PHE A 306 -4.61 17.22 -9.29
CA PHE A 306 -5.77 16.34 -9.19
C PHE A 306 -7.09 17.13 -9.07
N LEU A 307 -7.12 18.19 -8.25
CA LEU A 307 -8.27 19.10 -8.13
C LEU A 307 -8.56 19.85 -9.45
N ALA A 308 -7.54 20.05 -10.27
CA ALA A 308 -7.68 20.60 -11.63
C ALA A 308 -8.07 19.52 -12.68
N GLY A 309 -8.48 18.32 -12.27
CA GLY A 309 -8.91 17.22 -13.15
C GLY A 309 -7.79 16.52 -13.92
N LYS A 310 -6.51 16.74 -13.55
CA LYS A 310 -5.36 16.11 -14.21
C LYS A 310 -5.07 14.75 -13.56
N ALA A 311 -4.90 13.70 -14.37
CA ALA A 311 -4.48 12.40 -13.88
C ALA A 311 -3.07 12.46 -13.26
N PRO A 312 -2.76 11.64 -12.23
CA PRO A 312 -1.44 11.63 -11.56
C PRO A 312 -0.26 11.37 -12.50
N GLY A 313 -0.46 10.63 -13.58
CA GLY A 313 0.57 10.32 -14.57
C GLY A 313 1.82 9.65 -14.00
N ALA A 314 2.91 9.68 -14.76
CA ALA A 314 4.20 9.11 -14.36
C ALA A 314 4.88 9.86 -13.19
N GLY A 315 4.42 11.04 -12.83
CA GLY A 315 4.93 11.83 -11.69
C GLY A 315 4.88 11.10 -10.36
N ALA A 316 3.93 10.17 -10.19
CA ALA A 316 3.84 9.30 -9.01
C ALA A 316 5.09 8.43 -8.81
N SER A 317 5.82 8.10 -9.90
CA SER A 317 7.08 7.35 -9.83
C SER A 317 8.20 8.14 -9.18
N ILE A 318 8.22 9.46 -9.33
CA ILE A 318 9.16 10.36 -8.64
C ILE A 318 8.92 10.29 -7.14
N GLY A 319 7.65 10.37 -6.72
CA GLY A 319 7.28 10.29 -5.31
C GLY A 319 7.74 8.96 -4.67
N LYS A 320 7.45 7.82 -5.33
CA LYS A 320 7.88 6.49 -4.86
C LYS A 320 9.40 6.37 -4.75
N LEU A 321 10.14 6.78 -5.76
CA LEU A 321 11.60 6.77 -5.75
C LEU A 321 12.14 7.62 -4.58
N PHE A 322 11.59 8.83 -4.41
CA PHE A 322 12.08 9.79 -3.43
C PHE A 322 11.85 9.32 -1.99
N TRP A 323 10.61 8.89 -1.65
CA TRP A 323 10.31 8.49 -0.29
C TRP A 323 11.02 7.21 0.12
N SER A 324 11.20 6.24 -0.79
CA SER A 324 11.83 4.97 -0.46
C SER A 324 13.33 5.11 -0.18
N GLU A 325 14.02 5.98 -0.92
CA GLU A 325 15.44 6.30 -0.65
C GLU A 325 15.57 7.15 0.64
N TYR A 326 14.66 8.10 0.87
CA TYR A 326 14.59 8.85 2.12
C TYR A 326 14.43 7.93 3.33
N HIS A 327 13.44 7.04 3.29
CA HIS A 327 13.11 6.16 4.41
C HIS A 327 14.27 5.22 4.77
N LYS A 328 15.00 4.76 3.78
CA LYS A 328 16.23 4.00 3.97
C LYS A 328 17.30 4.81 4.72
N GLU A 329 17.55 6.06 4.30
CA GLU A 329 18.53 6.95 4.93
C GLU A 329 18.13 7.35 6.36
N VAL A 330 16.86 7.70 6.59
CA VAL A 330 16.41 8.18 7.91
C VAL A 330 16.41 7.06 8.95
N THR A 331 16.09 5.83 8.55
CA THR A 331 16.14 4.68 9.46
C THR A 331 17.58 4.23 9.75
N GLU A 332 18.52 4.40 8.81
CA GLU A 332 19.96 4.26 9.06
C GLU A 332 20.47 5.27 10.10
N LEU A 333 19.98 6.51 9.99
CA LEU A 333 20.30 7.54 10.98
C LEU A 333 19.78 7.16 12.37
N GLY A 334 18.55 6.60 12.45
CA GLY A 334 17.98 6.08 13.70
C GLY A 334 18.85 5.00 14.35
N VAL A 335 19.29 4.01 13.57
CA VAL A 335 20.22 2.97 14.04
C VAL A 335 21.56 3.56 14.47
N SER A 336 22.07 4.56 13.74
CA SER A 336 23.31 5.26 14.12
C SER A 336 23.20 6.00 15.44
N ILE A 337 22.05 6.63 15.72
CA ILE A 337 21.77 7.31 17.00
C ILE A 337 21.66 6.31 18.17
N LEU A 338 21.05 5.14 17.92
CA LEU A 338 20.96 4.07 18.92
C LEU A 338 22.33 3.46 19.25
N GLY A 339 23.27 3.45 18.28
CA GLY A 339 24.57 2.85 18.47
C GLY A 339 24.47 1.35 18.82
N PRO A 340 25.23 0.86 19.84
CA PRO A 340 25.21 -0.55 20.23
C PRO A 340 23.84 -1.11 20.61
N ASP A 341 22.91 -0.27 21.11
CA ASP A 341 21.55 -0.71 21.50
C ASP A 341 20.75 -1.25 20.30
N ALA A 342 21.08 -0.83 19.09
CA ALA A 342 20.45 -1.37 17.87
C ALA A 342 20.79 -2.84 17.63
N MET A 343 21.89 -3.35 18.21
CA MET A 343 22.28 -4.75 18.08
C MET A 343 21.51 -5.69 19.03
N VAL A 344 20.90 -5.13 20.07
CA VAL A 344 20.09 -5.87 21.06
C VAL A 344 18.72 -5.17 21.17
N PRO A 345 17.83 -5.36 20.17
CA PRO A 345 16.54 -4.71 20.17
C PRO A 345 15.72 -5.03 21.43
N SER A 346 15.28 -4.01 22.11
CA SER A 346 14.45 -4.09 23.31
C SER A 346 13.26 -3.14 23.19
N GLY A 347 12.15 -3.48 23.85
CA GLY A 347 10.92 -2.69 23.81
C GLY A 347 9.90 -3.22 22.81
N GLN A 348 9.09 -2.35 22.26
CA GLN A 348 7.97 -2.70 21.39
C GLN A 348 8.42 -2.75 19.91
N SER A 349 8.18 -3.88 19.25
CA SER A 349 8.37 -3.99 17.80
C SER A 349 7.40 -3.09 17.03
N PRO A 350 7.81 -2.56 15.86
CA PRO A 350 6.95 -1.69 15.07
C PRO A 350 5.69 -2.42 14.61
N ARG A 351 4.59 -1.67 14.50
CA ARG A 351 3.30 -2.20 14.05
C ARG A 351 3.18 -2.23 12.54
N SER A 352 3.86 -1.32 11.87
CA SER A 352 3.85 -1.21 10.42
C SER A 352 5.22 -1.57 9.87
N ALA A 353 5.23 -2.54 8.95
CA ALA A 353 6.45 -2.93 8.26
C ALA A 353 6.90 -1.90 7.20
N PHE A 354 5.98 -1.11 6.65
CA PHE A 354 6.21 -0.32 5.45
C PHE A 354 6.57 1.14 5.70
N ARG A 355 6.30 1.67 6.88
CA ARG A 355 6.56 3.07 7.26
C ARG A 355 7.03 3.13 8.70
N GLY A 356 7.37 4.32 9.17
CA GLY A 356 7.64 4.56 10.57
C GLY A 356 6.52 4.06 11.46
N ASP A 357 6.83 3.79 12.70
CA ASP A 357 5.84 3.36 13.68
C ASP A 357 4.79 4.45 13.91
N GLY A 358 3.60 4.07 14.36
CA GLY A 358 2.47 4.99 14.52
C GLY A 358 2.71 6.09 15.54
N VAL A 359 1.90 7.14 15.47
CA VAL A 359 1.88 8.24 16.47
C VAL A 359 1.76 7.65 17.89
N GLY A 360 2.57 8.17 18.81
CA GLY A 360 2.63 7.71 20.20
C GLY A 360 3.54 6.52 20.47
N ALA A 361 4.11 5.90 19.43
CA ALA A 361 5.04 4.79 19.63
C ALA A 361 6.29 5.23 20.40
N PRO A 362 6.81 4.37 21.30
CA PRO A 362 8.00 4.68 22.07
C PRO A 362 9.25 4.74 21.18
N ASN A 363 10.26 5.52 21.61
CA ASN A 363 11.57 5.62 20.96
C ASN A 363 12.52 4.51 21.42
N ASP A 364 12.06 3.27 21.46
CA ASP A 364 12.89 2.14 21.85
C ASP A 364 13.67 1.53 20.67
N SER A 365 14.66 0.69 20.99
CA SER A 365 15.54 0.14 19.95
C SER A 365 14.82 -0.90 19.07
N ALA A 366 13.82 -1.62 19.58
CA ALA A 366 13.07 -2.60 18.80
C ALA A 366 12.22 -1.90 17.71
N SER A 367 11.59 -0.75 18.04
CA SER A 367 10.84 0.04 17.06
C SER A 367 11.74 0.48 15.90
N TRP A 368 12.82 1.20 16.19
CA TRP A 368 13.71 1.73 15.14
C TRP A 368 14.44 0.65 14.34
N THR A 369 14.94 -0.41 15.01
CA THR A 369 15.63 -1.52 14.31
C THR A 369 14.67 -2.29 13.40
N GLY A 370 13.43 -2.53 13.85
CA GLY A 370 12.41 -3.18 13.05
C GLY A 370 12.06 -2.38 11.79
N VAL A 371 11.83 -1.07 11.93
CA VAL A 371 11.56 -0.18 10.79
C VAL A 371 12.78 -0.12 9.85
N PHE A 372 14.01 -0.04 10.39
CA PHE A 372 15.24 -0.08 9.59
C PHE A 372 15.34 -1.33 8.72
N MET A 373 15.09 -2.52 9.28
CA MET A 373 15.12 -3.76 8.50
C MET A 373 14.08 -3.76 7.38
N ASN A 374 12.86 -3.30 7.65
CA ASN A 374 11.77 -3.24 6.68
C ASN A 374 12.00 -2.17 5.59
N ALA A 375 12.60 -1.03 5.92
CA ALA A 375 12.87 0.06 4.98
C ALA A 375 13.78 -0.35 3.81
N ARG A 376 14.60 -1.41 3.98
CA ARG A 376 15.43 -1.97 2.89
C ARG A 376 14.57 -2.44 1.71
N ALA A 377 13.42 -3.03 1.98
CA ALA A 377 12.51 -3.49 0.94
C ALA A 377 11.79 -2.34 0.20
N GLY A 378 11.71 -1.15 0.79
CA GLY A 378 11.05 0.03 0.19
C GLY A 378 11.60 0.43 -1.17
N THR A 379 12.89 0.18 -1.45
CA THR A 379 13.51 0.44 -2.76
C THR A 379 13.33 -0.71 -3.77
N ILE A 380 12.66 -1.80 -3.36
CA ILE A 380 12.49 -3.02 -4.15
C ILE A 380 11.04 -3.23 -4.57
N TYR A 381 10.09 -3.28 -3.60
CA TYR A 381 8.68 -3.53 -3.90
C TYR A 381 8.00 -2.33 -4.61
N ALA A 382 6.81 -2.54 -5.16
CA ALA A 382 6.02 -1.55 -5.93
C ALA A 382 6.82 -0.89 -7.06
N GLY A 383 7.70 -1.67 -7.71
CA GLY A 383 8.66 -1.23 -8.71
C GLY A 383 9.97 -0.75 -8.07
N THR A 384 11.07 -1.41 -8.44
CA THR A 384 12.41 -1.07 -7.90
C THR A 384 12.79 0.37 -8.21
N SER A 385 13.76 0.92 -7.47
CA SER A 385 14.33 2.24 -7.77
C SER A 385 14.80 2.35 -9.24
N GLN A 386 15.29 1.25 -9.83
CA GLN A 386 15.70 1.19 -11.24
C GLN A 386 14.49 1.27 -12.17
N VAL A 387 13.44 0.47 -11.91
CA VAL A 387 12.19 0.54 -12.69
C VAL A 387 11.56 1.93 -12.61
N GLN A 388 11.55 2.56 -11.43
CA GLN A 388 11.03 3.92 -11.29
C GLN A 388 11.85 4.93 -12.10
N ARG A 389 13.19 4.81 -12.12
CA ARG A 389 14.06 5.66 -12.95
C ARG A 389 13.78 5.47 -14.45
N ASN A 390 13.58 4.23 -14.91
CA ASN A 390 13.21 3.96 -16.29
C ASN A 390 11.86 4.62 -16.66
N ILE A 391 10.85 4.49 -15.80
CA ILE A 391 9.54 5.12 -16.02
C ILE A 391 9.70 6.66 -16.10
N VAL A 392 10.47 7.28 -15.21
CA VAL A 392 10.74 8.71 -15.23
C VAL A 392 11.50 9.10 -16.50
N GLY A 393 12.53 8.36 -16.87
CA GLY A 393 13.33 8.59 -18.09
C GLY A 393 12.47 8.51 -19.34
N GLU A 394 11.73 7.43 -19.51
CA GLU A 394 10.94 7.18 -20.73
C GLU A 394 9.67 8.04 -20.81
N GLN A 395 8.91 8.18 -19.73
CA GLN A 395 7.57 8.80 -19.78
C GLN A 395 7.54 10.28 -19.40
N ILE A 396 8.51 10.77 -18.61
CA ILE A 396 8.57 12.18 -18.21
C ILE A 396 9.62 12.92 -19.02
N LEU A 397 10.83 12.37 -19.15
CA LEU A 397 11.93 13.02 -19.87
C LEU A 397 11.93 12.71 -21.37
N GLY A 398 11.10 11.75 -21.85
CA GLY A 398 11.02 11.39 -23.26
C GLY A 398 12.29 10.69 -23.80
N LEU A 399 13.10 10.07 -22.93
CA LEU A 399 14.28 9.34 -23.36
C LEU A 399 13.89 8.09 -24.16
N PRO A 400 14.72 7.65 -25.12
CA PRO A 400 14.45 6.46 -25.92
C PRO A 400 14.41 5.22 -25.04
N LYS A 401 13.49 4.31 -25.38
CA LYS A 401 13.41 2.99 -24.75
C LYS A 401 14.54 2.11 -25.23
N GLU A 402 15.03 1.27 -24.32
CA GLU A 402 15.97 0.22 -24.72
C GLU A 402 15.33 -0.81 -25.66
N PRO A 403 16.09 -1.38 -26.61
CA PRO A 403 15.62 -2.48 -27.45
C PRO A 403 15.15 -3.65 -26.56
N ARG A 404 13.97 -4.19 -26.87
CA ARG A 404 13.41 -5.33 -26.14
C ARG A 404 13.61 -6.64 -26.87
N ALA A 405 14.23 -7.61 -26.19
CA ALA A 405 14.34 -8.98 -26.67
C ALA A 405 13.09 -9.83 -26.38
N ASP A 406 12.12 -9.30 -25.61
CA ASP A 406 10.93 -9.98 -25.11
C ASP A 406 9.67 -9.69 -25.97
N SER A 407 9.83 -9.56 -27.27
CA SER A 407 8.74 -9.39 -28.24
C SER A 407 8.21 -10.72 -28.74
N GLY A 408 6.90 -10.80 -29.06
CA GLY A 408 6.25 -11.99 -29.60
C GLY A 408 5.43 -12.79 -28.57
N PRO A 409 5.03 -14.04 -28.92
CA PRO A 409 4.27 -14.91 -28.02
C PRO A 409 4.99 -15.19 -26.72
N TRP A 410 4.27 -15.09 -25.58
CA TRP A 410 4.86 -15.27 -24.25
C TRP A 410 5.58 -16.61 -24.07
N LYS A 411 5.04 -17.70 -24.64
CA LYS A 411 5.66 -19.04 -24.55
C LYS A 411 7.08 -19.11 -25.10
N ASN A 412 7.45 -18.20 -26.01
CA ASN A 412 8.74 -18.15 -26.67
C ASN A 412 9.73 -17.18 -25.98
N ILE A 413 9.28 -16.42 -24.97
CA ILE A 413 10.12 -15.49 -24.22
C ILE A 413 11.01 -16.28 -23.26
N PRO A 414 12.31 -15.98 -23.14
CA PRO A 414 13.21 -16.59 -22.14
C PRO A 414 12.66 -16.42 -20.71
N LYS A 415 12.80 -17.47 -19.90
CA LYS A 415 12.29 -17.53 -18.51
C LYS A 415 13.41 -17.27 -17.52
#